data_96f18492fe9151dd6ba41d6d365fe456
#
_entry.id   96f18492fe9151dd6ba41d6d365fe456
#
_cell.length_a   1.000
_cell.length_b   1.000
_cell.length_c   1.000
_cell.angle_alpha   90.00
_cell.angle_beta   90.00
_cell.angle_gamma   90.00
#
_symmetry.space_group_name_H-M   'P 1'
#
loop_
_entity.id
_entity.type
_entity.pdbx_description
1 polymer ?
#
loop_
_entity_poly.entity_id
_entity_poly.type
_entity_poly.pdbx_seq_one_letter_code
_entity_poly.pdbx_strand_id
1 'polypeptide(L)'
;MHSLEDYKEIVGVNVIGEIHRKASKLYGKHILHINSTYQGGGVAEILNSFVPLLNDIGIDAGWRILHGNPDFFTITKKYHNALQGEPIHFTEMKKKLYVQANEDFSTYTHIDHDCVIIHDPQPLPLIKFYKKRQPWIWRCHVDLSDPNERLWEFLSTFMLRYDTIILSNREYVKKDFPVEQRIIYPAIDPLTSKNMEISDKDVSKYLKKFGVNVDKPLISQISRFDKWKDPEGVLKVFELVKEKVDCRLVLCGNMATDDPEGPKIYERIRGVAKGLIERGDVILITDPASSNYIFINALQRISSVIIQKSIKEGFCLAVTEALWKGTPVVASNVGGLPLQVIDRENGFLVDPGDIQGFADRTIELLQNPDLAKELGEKGRGIIREKFLITRVLSEYLDLLTEVIK
;
A
#
# COMPACT_ATOMS: atom_id res chain seq x y z
N MET A 1 19.02 -8.82 -5.65
CA MET A 1 18.37 -7.68 -6.30
C MET A 1 18.08 -8.11 -7.72
N HIS A 2 16.90 -7.78 -8.24
CA HIS A 2 16.55 -8.05 -9.62
C HIS A 2 17.00 -6.89 -10.50
N SER A 3 17.52 -7.22 -11.69
CA SER A 3 17.82 -6.25 -12.75
C SER A 3 16.56 -5.95 -13.56
N LEU A 4 16.56 -4.88 -14.33
CA LEU A 4 15.45 -4.59 -15.24
C LEU A 4 15.23 -5.72 -16.27
N GLU A 5 16.29 -6.38 -16.72
CA GLU A 5 16.22 -7.50 -17.66
C GLU A 5 15.44 -8.71 -17.11
N ASP A 6 15.40 -8.91 -15.78
CA ASP A 6 14.67 -10.02 -15.16
C ASP A 6 13.16 -9.92 -15.37
N TYR A 7 12.65 -8.73 -15.70
CA TYR A 7 11.21 -8.50 -15.97
C TYR A 7 10.81 -8.80 -17.41
N LYS A 8 11.75 -9.09 -18.29
CA LYS A 8 11.53 -9.24 -19.74
C LYS A 8 10.47 -10.29 -20.09
N GLU A 9 10.47 -11.42 -19.40
CA GLU A 9 9.50 -12.51 -19.62
C GLU A 9 8.06 -12.10 -19.15
N ILE A 10 7.97 -11.10 -18.28
CA ILE A 10 6.69 -10.64 -17.72
C ILE A 10 6.09 -9.53 -18.59
N VAL A 11 6.88 -8.53 -18.96
CA VAL A 11 6.39 -7.31 -19.61
C VAL A 11 6.77 -7.18 -21.09
N GLY A 12 7.65 -8.05 -21.56
CA GLY A 12 8.12 -8.05 -22.95
C GLY A 12 9.30 -7.12 -23.23
N VAL A 13 10.01 -7.45 -24.31
CA VAL A 13 11.26 -6.77 -24.73
C VAL A 13 11.05 -5.29 -25.05
N ASN A 14 9.88 -4.93 -25.61
CA ASN A 14 9.60 -3.55 -25.99
C ASN A 14 9.52 -2.61 -24.79
N VAL A 15 8.89 -3.07 -23.69
CA VAL A 15 8.77 -2.28 -22.45
C VAL A 15 10.16 -2.06 -21.84
N ILE A 16 11.01 -3.10 -21.81
CA ILE A 16 12.38 -3.00 -21.31
C ILE A 16 13.19 -2.00 -22.14
N GLY A 17 13.13 -2.11 -23.48
CA GLY A 17 13.82 -1.19 -24.38
C GLY A 17 13.34 0.26 -24.26
N GLU A 18 12.05 0.48 -24.04
CA GLU A 18 11.51 1.81 -23.78
C GLU A 18 12.03 2.41 -22.47
N ILE A 19 12.08 1.63 -21.39
CA ILE A 19 12.62 2.07 -20.10
C ILE A 19 14.09 2.46 -20.24
N HIS A 20 14.93 1.66 -20.88
CA HIS A 20 16.33 2.00 -21.14
C HIS A 20 16.48 3.29 -21.95
N ARG A 21 15.66 3.47 -23.01
CA ARG A 21 15.65 4.69 -23.80
C ARG A 21 15.27 5.94 -22.99
N LYS A 22 14.31 5.82 -22.05
CA LYS A 22 13.94 6.91 -21.15
C LYS A 22 15.06 7.19 -20.12
N ALA A 23 15.60 6.13 -19.53
CA ALA A 23 16.66 6.22 -18.53
C ALA A 23 17.95 6.88 -19.05
N SER A 24 18.28 6.68 -20.33
CA SER A 24 19.49 7.26 -20.92
C SER A 24 19.56 8.78 -20.82
N LYS A 25 18.41 9.47 -20.72
CA LYS A 25 18.33 10.92 -20.53
C LYS A 25 18.68 11.39 -19.12
N LEU A 26 18.62 10.48 -18.16
CA LEU A 26 18.81 10.71 -16.73
C LEU A 26 20.06 10.02 -16.18
N TYR A 27 20.89 9.47 -17.06
CA TYR A 27 22.08 8.72 -16.67
C TYR A 27 23.00 9.57 -15.78
N GLY A 28 23.40 9.02 -14.63
CA GLY A 28 24.23 9.67 -13.63
C GLY A 28 23.54 10.79 -12.85
N LYS A 29 22.23 10.99 -13.01
CA LYS A 29 21.46 11.89 -12.16
C LYS A 29 21.25 11.30 -10.77
N HIS A 30 21.31 12.16 -9.76
CA HIS A 30 21.19 11.81 -8.35
C HIS A 30 19.77 12.10 -7.86
N ILE A 31 19.04 11.07 -7.47
CA ILE A 31 17.64 11.18 -6.98
C ILE A 31 17.58 10.74 -5.52
N LEU A 32 16.97 11.55 -4.67
CA LEU A 32 16.80 11.21 -3.26
C LEU A 32 15.33 10.94 -2.92
N HIS A 33 15.05 9.76 -2.38
CA HIS A 33 13.77 9.43 -1.76
C HIS A 33 13.86 9.56 -0.24
N ILE A 34 12.85 10.17 0.41
CA ILE A 34 12.78 10.29 1.88
C ILE A 34 11.37 9.87 2.34
N ASN A 35 11.30 8.94 3.28
CA ASN A 35 10.09 8.56 3.99
C ASN A 35 10.38 8.32 5.48
N SER A 36 9.41 7.83 6.26
CA SER A 36 9.51 7.66 7.72
C SER A 36 9.79 6.24 8.20
N THR A 37 9.79 5.24 7.31
CA THR A 37 10.03 3.83 7.70
C THR A 37 10.65 3.04 6.56
N TYR A 38 11.47 2.05 6.90
CA TYR A 38 12.06 1.13 5.92
C TYR A 38 11.33 -0.23 5.87
N GLN A 39 10.36 -0.46 6.77
CA GLN A 39 9.59 -1.70 6.86
C GLN A 39 8.14 -1.45 7.32
N GLY A 40 7.26 -2.43 7.05
CA GLY A 40 5.92 -2.49 7.63
C GLY A 40 4.84 -1.68 6.89
N GLY A 41 5.14 -1.09 5.74
CA GLY A 41 4.16 -0.36 4.95
C GLY A 41 4.39 -0.42 3.44
N GLY A 42 3.34 -0.15 2.67
CA GLY A 42 3.38 -0.22 1.21
C GLY A 42 4.41 0.69 0.56
N VAL A 43 4.68 1.87 1.14
CA VAL A 43 5.70 2.80 0.63
C VAL A 43 7.09 2.19 0.71
N ALA A 44 7.45 1.60 1.86
CA ALA A 44 8.73 0.93 2.03
C ALA A 44 8.85 -0.28 1.08
N GLU A 45 7.78 -1.04 0.87
CA GLU A 45 7.77 -2.16 -0.09
C GLU A 45 8.04 -1.69 -1.52
N ILE A 46 7.40 -0.61 -1.96
CA ILE A 46 7.66 -0.02 -3.28
C ILE A 46 9.11 0.44 -3.38
N LEU A 47 9.63 1.20 -2.40
CA LEU A 47 10.98 1.76 -2.45
C LEU A 47 12.07 0.68 -2.40
N ASN A 48 11.83 -0.43 -1.70
CA ASN A 48 12.75 -1.59 -1.67
C ASN A 48 13.00 -2.21 -3.06
N SER A 49 12.04 -2.11 -3.98
CA SER A 49 12.23 -2.54 -5.38
C SER A 49 12.60 -1.37 -6.29
N PHE A 50 11.99 -0.22 -6.08
CA PHE A 50 12.07 0.91 -7.00
C PHE A 50 13.47 1.56 -7.00
N VAL A 51 14.05 1.80 -5.81
CA VAL A 51 15.38 2.41 -5.70
C VAL A 51 16.47 1.53 -6.34
N PRO A 52 16.54 0.20 -6.08
CA PRO A 52 17.46 -0.66 -6.80
C PRO A 52 17.27 -0.68 -8.32
N LEU A 53 16.03 -0.63 -8.82
CA LEU A 53 15.78 -0.58 -10.26
C LEU A 53 16.25 0.74 -10.89
N LEU A 54 16.11 1.88 -10.20
CA LEU A 54 16.69 3.14 -10.67
C LEU A 54 18.21 3.03 -10.79
N ASN A 55 18.88 2.43 -9.80
CA ASN A 55 20.33 2.23 -9.81
C ASN A 55 20.77 1.27 -10.93
N ASP A 56 20.01 0.20 -11.18
CA ASP A 56 20.30 -0.77 -12.25
C ASP A 56 20.31 -0.13 -13.65
N ILE A 57 19.45 0.87 -13.88
CA ILE A 57 19.36 1.59 -15.15
C ILE A 57 20.24 2.86 -15.21
N GLY A 58 21.19 3.01 -14.27
CA GLY A 58 22.21 4.05 -14.29
C GLY A 58 21.79 5.41 -13.71
N ILE A 59 20.73 5.45 -12.89
CA ILE A 59 20.31 6.62 -12.12
C ILE A 59 20.76 6.41 -10.67
N ASP A 60 21.55 7.32 -10.11
CA ASP A 60 22.02 7.23 -8.72
C ASP A 60 20.89 7.60 -7.76
N ALA A 61 20.17 6.60 -7.30
CA ALA A 61 19.02 6.76 -6.41
C ALA A 61 19.37 6.39 -4.97
N GLY A 62 19.21 7.35 -4.07
CA GLY A 62 19.34 7.19 -2.63
C GLY A 62 17.99 7.09 -1.92
N TRP A 63 17.98 6.43 -0.76
CA TRP A 63 16.82 6.36 0.11
C TRP A 63 17.22 6.65 1.55
N ARG A 64 16.58 7.64 2.16
CA ARG A 64 16.80 8.04 3.55
C ARG A 64 15.52 7.93 4.37
N ILE A 65 15.69 7.60 5.64
CA ILE A 65 14.59 7.43 6.59
C ILE A 65 14.62 8.59 7.58
N LEU A 66 13.52 9.33 7.65
CA LEU A 66 13.32 10.33 8.69
C LEU A 66 13.04 9.61 10.01
N HIS A 67 13.92 9.82 10.98
CA HIS A 67 13.75 9.29 12.32
C HIS A 67 12.93 10.26 13.19
N GLY A 68 11.93 9.72 13.88
CA GLY A 68 11.10 10.45 14.83
C GLY A 68 11.05 9.75 16.18
N ASN A 69 10.74 10.49 17.22
CA ASN A 69 10.42 9.92 18.54
C ASN A 69 8.95 9.41 18.57
N PRO A 70 8.53 8.67 19.62
CA PRO A 70 7.17 8.15 19.73
C PRO A 70 6.07 9.22 19.66
N ASP A 71 6.34 10.44 20.18
CA ASP A 71 5.37 11.55 20.14
C ASP A 71 5.17 12.04 18.71
N PHE A 72 6.26 12.14 17.94
CA PHE A 72 6.19 12.49 16.52
C PHE A 72 5.33 11.48 15.75
N PHE A 73 5.54 10.18 15.93
CA PHE A 73 4.74 9.16 15.25
C PHE A 73 3.28 9.16 15.71
N THR A 74 3.03 9.42 17.00
CA THR A 74 1.66 9.60 17.51
C THR A 74 0.96 10.79 16.87
N ILE A 75 1.66 11.90 16.65
CA ILE A 75 1.13 13.09 15.97
C ILE A 75 0.89 12.81 14.49
N THR A 76 1.88 12.26 13.80
CA THR A 76 1.77 12.00 12.36
C THR A 76 0.76 10.91 12.01
N LYS A 77 0.52 9.93 12.88
CA LYS A 77 -0.61 9.00 12.73
C LYS A 77 -1.95 9.73 12.79
N LYS A 78 -2.11 10.70 13.71
CA LYS A 78 -3.33 11.54 13.76
C LYS A 78 -3.48 12.41 12.51
N TYR A 79 -2.35 12.89 11.96
CA TYR A 79 -2.38 13.65 10.69
C TYR A 79 -2.79 12.74 9.53
N HIS A 80 -2.23 11.55 9.46
CA HIS A 80 -2.62 10.54 8.48
C HIS A 80 -4.14 10.26 8.54
N ASN A 81 -4.67 9.99 9.75
CA ASN A 81 -6.10 9.76 9.94
C ASN A 81 -6.96 10.97 9.55
N ALA A 82 -6.50 12.17 9.91
CA ALA A 82 -7.24 13.41 9.59
C ALA A 82 -7.16 13.79 8.10
N LEU A 83 -6.11 13.40 7.39
CA LEU A 83 -6.08 13.47 5.92
C LEU A 83 -7.14 12.57 5.27
N GLN A 84 -7.56 11.51 5.96
CA GLN A 84 -8.65 10.62 5.56
C GLN A 84 -10.02 11.04 6.12
N GLY A 85 -10.15 12.26 6.67
CA GLY A 85 -11.42 12.85 7.11
C GLY A 85 -11.69 12.73 8.61
N GLU A 86 -10.78 12.17 9.43
CA GLU A 86 -11.02 12.09 10.87
C GLU A 86 -10.91 13.48 11.54
N PRO A 87 -11.80 13.79 12.50
CA PRO A 87 -11.66 14.97 13.31
C PRO A 87 -10.33 14.95 14.09
N ILE A 88 -9.67 16.09 14.17
CA ILE A 88 -8.38 16.21 14.85
C ILE A 88 -8.37 17.33 15.88
N HIS A 89 -7.87 17.03 17.08
CA HIS A 89 -7.49 18.06 18.05
C HIS A 89 -6.12 18.60 17.70
N PHE A 90 -6.11 19.74 16.99
CA PHE A 90 -4.95 20.36 16.38
C PHE A 90 -4.44 21.53 17.22
N THR A 91 -3.29 21.37 17.88
CA THR A 91 -2.70 22.37 18.79
C THR A 91 -1.37 22.88 18.26
N GLU A 92 -0.98 24.09 18.65
CA GLU A 92 0.32 24.68 18.31
C GLU A 92 1.50 23.82 18.79
N MET A 93 1.36 23.14 19.93
CA MET A 93 2.37 22.22 20.42
C MET A 93 2.60 21.04 19.43
N LYS A 94 1.52 20.44 18.93
CA LYS A 94 1.63 19.34 17.95
C LYS A 94 2.25 19.81 16.63
N LYS A 95 1.88 21.02 16.16
CA LYS A 95 2.49 21.63 14.97
C LYS A 95 4.00 21.82 15.20
N LYS A 96 4.38 22.37 16.36
CA LYS A 96 5.78 22.60 16.70
C LYS A 96 6.58 21.29 16.73
N LEU A 97 6.10 20.28 17.41
CA LEU A 97 6.78 18.96 17.49
C LEU A 97 6.94 18.32 16.11
N TYR A 98 5.92 18.40 15.27
CA TYR A 98 5.96 17.89 13.90
C TYR A 98 7.01 18.62 13.04
N VAL A 99 7.07 19.93 13.13
CA VAL A 99 8.06 20.74 12.39
C VAL A 99 9.46 20.53 12.95
N GLN A 100 9.61 20.45 14.28
CA GLN A 100 10.89 20.28 14.96
C GLN A 100 11.59 18.97 14.57
N ALA A 101 10.87 17.86 14.50
CA ALA A 101 11.47 16.58 14.08
C ALA A 101 12.07 16.66 12.66
N ASN A 102 11.45 17.42 11.77
CA ASN A 102 11.98 17.67 10.43
C ASN A 102 13.19 18.62 10.45
N GLU A 103 13.19 19.61 11.31
CA GLU A 103 14.32 20.51 11.53
C GLU A 103 15.52 19.72 12.06
N ASP A 104 15.34 18.92 13.09
CA ASP A 104 16.39 18.08 13.67
C ASP A 104 17.00 17.15 12.60
N PHE A 105 16.16 16.49 11.79
CA PHE A 105 16.61 15.63 10.69
C PHE A 105 17.44 16.41 9.66
N SER A 106 17.07 17.67 9.39
CA SER A 106 17.77 18.51 8.42
C SER A 106 19.20 18.88 8.85
N THR A 107 19.49 18.87 10.16
CA THR A 107 20.80 19.26 10.69
C THR A 107 21.93 18.30 10.31
N TYR A 108 21.60 17.02 10.08
CA TYR A 108 22.56 15.97 9.72
C TYR A 108 22.30 15.32 8.36
N THR A 109 21.29 15.81 7.62
CA THR A 109 20.93 15.26 6.32
C THR A 109 21.31 16.24 5.21
N HIS A 110 22.44 16.03 4.55
CA HIS A 110 22.84 16.84 3.40
C HIS A 110 22.07 16.42 2.16
N ILE A 111 21.53 17.39 1.43
CA ILE A 111 20.81 17.20 0.17
C ILE A 111 21.54 17.93 -0.93
N ASP A 112 22.28 17.16 -1.73
CA ASP A 112 22.99 17.62 -2.93
C ASP A 112 22.65 16.65 -4.08
N HIS A 113 21.39 16.65 -4.48
CA HIS A 113 20.81 15.73 -5.45
C HIS A 113 20.13 16.54 -6.56
N ASP A 114 19.98 15.97 -7.75
CA ASP A 114 19.29 16.60 -8.87
C ASP A 114 17.76 16.68 -8.66
N CYS A 115 17.19 15.80 -7.85
CA CYS A 115 15.78 15.82 -7.48
C CYS A 115 15.55 15.17 -6.10
N VAL A 116 14.58 15.68 -5.35
CA VAL A 116 14.18 15.15 -4.03
C VAL A 116 12.71 14.74 -4.06
N ILE A 117 12.42 13.51 -3.65
CA ILE A 117 11.07 12.96 -3.59
C ILE A 117 10.73 12.64 -2.13
N ILE A 118 9.77 13.34 -1.60
CA ILE A 118 9.28 13.21 -0.23
C ILE A 118 8.03 12.36 -0.23
N HIS A 119 8.00 11.31 0.58
CA HIS A 119 6.85 10.39 0.66
C HIS A 119 6.03 10.63 1.92
N ASP A 120 4.72 10.81 1.73
CA ASP A 120 3.70 10.99 2.77
C ASP A 120 3.87 12.25 3.64
N PRO A 121 2.98 12.50 4.62
CA PRO A 121 3.00 13.73 5.40
C PRO A 121 4.15 13.79 6.42
N GLN A 122 4.78 12.68 6.85
CA GLN A 122 5.77 12.71 7.92
C GLN A 122 6.96 13.62 7.59
N PRO A 123 7.66 13.48 6.42
CA PRO A 123 8.77 14.35 6.05
C PRO A 123 8.35 15.59 5.25
N LEU A 124 7.07 15.87 5.09
CA LEU A 124 6.57 16.98 4.26
C LEU A 124 7.18 18.35 4.63
N PRO A 125 7.37 18.73 5.93
CA PRO A 125 7.96 20.01 6.32
C PRO A 125 9.44 20.17 5.95
N LEU A 126 10.13 19.08 5.60
CA LEU A 126 11.59 19.07 5.42
C LEU A 126 12.06 20.13 4.42
N ILE A 127 11.31 20.39 3.36
CA ILE A 127 11.60 21.42 2.36
C ILE A 127 11.78 22.83 2.97
N LYS A 128 11.20 23.10 4.14
CA LYS A 128 11.31 24.39 4.83
C LYS A 128 12.75 24.71 5.25
N PHE A 129 13.56 23.69 5.53
CA PHE A 129 14.89 23.79 6.13
C PHE A 129 16.02 23.79 5.10
N TYR A 130 15.70 23.72 3.81
CA TYR A 130 16.68 23.75 2.73
C TYR A 130 16.49 24.97 1.82
N LYS A 131 17.61 25.49 1.32
CA LYS A 131 17.57 26.41 0.20
C LYS A 131 17.29 25.59 -1.06
N LYS A 132 16.08 25.70 -1.59
CA LYS A 132 15.67 25.00 -2.79
C LYS A 132 16.52 25.38 -4.00
N ARG A 133 17.24 24.41 -4.56
CA ARG A 133 18.11 24.55 -5.75
C ARG A 133 17.73 23.59 -6.86
N GLN A 134 17.01 22.53 -6.53
CA GLN A 134 16.57 21.43 -7.38
C GLN A 134 15.07 21.22 -7.24
N PRO A 135 14.42 20.44 -8.15
CA PRO A 135 13.03 20.03 -8.02
C PRO A 135 12.77 19.24 -6.73
N TRP A 136 11.68 19.56 -6.07
CA TRP A 136 11.14 18.82 -4.94
C TRP A 136 9.75 18.31 -5.29
N ILE A 137 9.55 17.01 -5.15
CA ILE A 137 8.29 16.31 -5.44
C ILE A 137 7.73 15.77 -4.12
N TRP A 138 6.46 16.02 -3.86
CA TRP A 138 5.75 15.35 -2.77
C TRP A 138 4.91 14.21 -3.31
N ARG A 139 5.17 12.98 -2.86
CA ARG A 139 4.40 11.78 -3.20
C ARG A 139 3.48 11.43 -2.03
N CYS A 140 2.17 11.61 -2.18
CA CYS A 140 1.17 11.22 -1.19
C CYS A 140 0.57 9.86 -1.53
N HIS A 141 0.60 8.94 -0.56
CA HIS A 141 0.02 7.61 -0.68
C HIS A 141 -1.30 7.48 0.10
N VAL A 142 -1.68 8.52 0.84
CA VAL A 142 -2.88 8.57 1.68
C VAL A 142 -4.10 8.94 0.85
N ASP A 143 -5.27 8.45 1.23
CA ASP A 143 -6.54 8.90 0.70
C ASP A 143 -6.77 10.37 1.08
N LEU A 144 -6.86 11.25 0.08
CA LEU A 144 -7.09 12.68 0.21
C LEU A 144 -8.48 13.09 -0.30
N SER A 145 -9.43 12.18 -0.41
CA SER A 145 -10.78 12.49 -0.93
C SER A 145 -11.48 13.56 -0.11
N ASP A 146 -11.38 13.46 1.22
CA ASP A 146 -12.07 14.35 2.16
C ASP A 146 -11.20 14.69 3.38
N PRO A 147 -10.09 15.45 3.21
CA PRO A 147 -9.16 15.76 4.29
C PRO A 147 -9.77 16.76 5.28
N ASN A 148 -9.41 16.63 6.55
CA ASN A 148 -9.75 17.63 7.57
C ASN A 148 -9.21 19.01 7.16
N GLU A 149 -10.08 20.00 7.03
CA GLU A 149 -9.79 21.31 6.47
C GLU A 149 -8.65 22.03 7.20
N ARG A 150 -8.70 22.08 8.54
CA ARG A 150 -7.67 22.75 9.35
C ARG A 150 -6.29 22.12 9.19
N LEU A 151 -6.24 20.79 9.10
CA LEU A 151 -4.97 20.11 8.85
C LEU A 151 -4.50 20.36 7.42
N TRP A 152 -5.41 20.30 6.45
CA TRP A 152 -5.09 20.59 5.05
C TRP A 152 -4.50 21.99 4.87
N GLU A 153 -5.11 23.02 5.43
CA GLU A 153 -4.59 24.38 5.42
C GLU A 153 -3.15 24.45 5.97
N PHE A 154 -2.91 23.82 7.11
CA PHE A 154 -1.57 23.81 7.70
C PHE A 154 -0.54 23.08 6.81
N LEU A 155 -0.86 21.89 6.32
CA LEU A 155 0.05 21.13 5.46
C LEU A 155 0.28 21.82 4.11
N SER A 156 -0.73 22.51 3.60
CA SER A 156 -0.65 23.30 2.36
C SER A 156 0.47 24.36 2.41
N THR A 157 0.77 24.92 3.58
CA THR A 157 1.87 25.86 3.75
C THR A 157 3.24 25.29 3.36
N PHE A 158 3.41 23.96 3.48
CA PHE A 158 4.60 23.24 3.02
C PHE A 158 4.44 22.79 1.57
N MET A 159 3.26 22.23 1.21
CA MET A 159 2.99 21.72 -0.14
C MET A 159 3.19 22.76 -1.23
N LEU A 160 2.85 24.04 -0.97
CA LEU A 160 3.05 25.17 -1.88
C LEU A 160 4.53 25.43 -2.25
N ARG A 161 5.48 24.81 -1.55
CA ARG A 161 6.92 24.93 -1.83
C ARG A 161 7.43 23.85 -2.76
N TYR A 162 6.65 22.79 -2.99
CA TYR A 162 6.99 21.69 -3.91
C TYR A 162 6.70 22.10 -5.37
N ASP A 163 7.41 21.49 -6.31
CA ASP A 163 7.20 21.73 -7.74
C ASP A 163 6.07 20.85 -8.29
N THR A 164 5.97 19.63 -7.78
CA THR A 164 4.97 18.65 -8.23
C THR A 164 4.49 17.83 -7.04
N ILE A 165 3.22 17.48 -7.06
CA ILE A 165 2.57 16.54 -6.14
C ILE A 165 2.17 15.30 -6.94
N ILE A 166 2.57 14.10 -6.48
CA ILE A 166 2.13 12.85 -7.07
C ILE A 166 1.05 12.24 -6.18
N LEU A 167 -0.07 11.90 -6.77
CA LEU A 167 -1.23 11.29 -6.11
C LEU A 167 -1.50 9.89 -6.65
N SER A 168 -2.14 9.05 -5.84
CA SER A 168 -2.47 7.66 -6.16
C SER A 168 -3.84 7.48 -6.81
N ASN A 169 -4.66 8.54 -6.90
CA ASN A 169 -5.99 8.51 -7.50
C ASN A 169 -6.37 9.89 -8.02
N ARG A 170 -7.13 9.95 -9.11
CA ARG A 170 -7.68 11.21 -9.67
C ARG A 170 -8.64 11.90 -8.72
N GLU A 171 -9.37 11.16 -7.89
CA GLU A 171 -10.29 11.69 -6.89
C GLU A 171 -9.59 12.49 -5.79
N TYR A 172 -8.27 12.31 -5.61
CA TYR A 172 -7.48 13.06 -4.64
C TYR A 172 -7.00 14.40 -5.14
N VAL A 173 -7.18 14.70 -6.43
CA VAL A 173 -6.78 15.98 -7.04
C VAL A 173 -7.59 17.12 -6.47
N LYS A 174 -6.92 18.17 -6.00
CA LYS A 174 -7.53 19.41 -5.53
C LYS A 174 -7.42 20.47 -6.63
N LYS A 175 -8.54 20.71 -7.34
CA LYS A 175 -8.59 21.55 -8.56
C LYS A 175 -8.05 22.97 -8.36
N ASP A 176 -8.28 23.55 -7.19
CA ASP A 176 -7.89 24.93 -6.87
C ASP A 176 -6.50 25.01 -6.19
N PHE A 177 -5.76 23.90 -6.12
CA PHE A 177 -4.42 23.89 -5.54
C PHE A 177 -3.37 24.21 -6.61
N PRO A 178 -2.55 25.27 -6.43
CA PRO A 178 -1.74 25.85 -7.51
C PRO A 178 -0.48 25.03 -7.87
N VAL A 179 -0.12 24.00 -7.09
CA VAL A 179 1.01 23.12 -7.40
C VAL A 179 0.57 22.07 -8.41
N GLU A 180 1.43 21.78 -9.39
CA GLU A 180 1.15 20.72 -10.38
C GLU A 180 0.87 19.37 -9.71
N GLN A 181 -0.21 18.71 -10.12
CA GLN A 181 -0.62 17.42 -9.58
C GLN A 181 -0.58 16.36 -10.68
N ARG A 182 0.18 15.31 -10.45
CA ARG A 182 0.35 14.16 -11.36
C ARG A 182 -0.24 12.91 -10.73
N ILE A 183 -0.81 12.05 -11.55
CA ILE A 183 -1.33 10.76 -11.11
C ILE A 183 -0.36 9.67 -11.53
N ILE A 184 0.21 8.98 -10.54
CA ILE A 184 0.99 7.76 -10.76
C ILE A 184 0.42 6.70 -9.80
N TYR A 185 -0.26 5.70 -10.34
CA TYR A 185 -0.80 4.63 -9.51
C TYR A 185 0.33 3.81 -8.88
N PRO A 186 0.21 3.41 -7.60
CA PRO A 186 1.12 2.43 -7.01
C PRO A 186 1.13 1.11 -7.80
N ALA A 187 2.15 0.31 -7.55
CA ALA A 187 2.32 -0.97 -8.24
C ALA A 187 3.07 -1.97 -7.37
N ILE A 188 3.00 -3.23 -7.75
CA ILE A 188 3.75 -4.31 -7.13
C ILE A 188 4.98 -4.68 -7.98
N ASP A 189 5.96 -5.23 -7.32
CA ASP A 189 7.08 -5.92 -7.97
C ASP A 189 6.76 -7.43 -8.03
N PRO A 190 6.58 -8.00 -9.23
CA PRO A 190 6.19 -9.39 -9.42
C PRO A 190 7.31 -10.38 -9.06
N LEU A 191 8.56 -9.94 -8.95
CA LEU A 191 9.72 -10.78 -8.68
C LEU A 191 10.09 -10.89 -7.20
N THR A 192 9.47 -10.07 -6.33
CA THR A 192 9.71 -10.19 -4.89
C THR A 192 9.21 -11.53 -4.34
N SER A 193 9.79 -11.96 -3.22
CA SER A 193 9.34 -13.17 -2.51
C SER A 193 7.85 -13.15 -2.14
N LYS A 194 7.26 -11.96 -2.06
CA LYS A 194 5.82 -11.76 -1.81
C LYS A 194 4.95 -12.04 -3.05
N ASN A 195 5.51 -11.91 -4.27
CA ASN A 195 4.72 -11.94 -5.51
C ASN A 195 5.19 -12.97 -6.55
N MET A 196 6.43 -13.45 -6.44
CA MET A 196 6.97 -14.45 -7.36
C MET A 196 6.19 -15.76 -7.32
N GLU A 197 6.29 -16.57 -8.36
CA GLU A 197 5.76 -17.93 -8.35
C GLU A 197 6.51 -18.77 -7.30
N ILE A 198 5.76 -19.57 -6.53
CA ILE A 198 6.27 -20.48 -5.52
C ILE A 198 5.68 -21.87 -5.70
N SER A 199 6.43 -22.91 -5.31
CA SER A 199 5.98 -24.30 -5.44
C SER A 199 4.87 -24.63 -4.44
N ASP A 200 4.00 -25.60 -4.78
CA ASP A 200 2.97 -26.12 -3.86
C ASP A 200 3.57 -26.66 -2.56
N LYS A 201 4.80 -27.18 -2.64
CA LYS A 201 5.58 -27.63 -1.48
C LYS A 201 5.90 -26.46 -0.55
N ASP A 202 6.31 -25.32 -1.10
CA ASP A 202 6.58 -24.11 -0.30
C ASP A 202 5.29 -23.53 0.25
N VAL A 203 4.23 -23.48 -0.54
CA VAL A 203 2.89 -23.07 -0.05
C VAL A 203 2.52 -23.89 1.18
N SER A 204 2.51 -25.23 1.07
CA SER A 204 2.16 -26.14 2.17
C SER A 204 3.07 -25.98 3.38
N LYS A 205 4.39 -25.84 3.16
CA LYS A 205 5.40 -25.63 4.22
C LYS A 205 5.13 -24.38 5.03
N TYR A 206 4.90 -23.24 4.35
CA TYR A 206 4.72 -21.97 5.03
C TYR A 206 3.38 -21.85 5.71
N LEU A 207 2.30 -22.36 5.12
CA LEU A 207 0.98 -22.43 5.78
C LEU A 207 1.05 -23.25 7.06
N LYS A 208 1.66 -24.44 7.01
CA LYS A 208 1.84 -25.30 8.19
C LYS A 208 2.66 -24.62 9.30
N LYS A 209 3.73 -23.90 8.92
CA LYS A 209 4.56 -23.15 9.87
C LYS A 209 3.74 -22.12 10.68
N PHE A 210 2.75 -21.51 10.06
CA PHE A 210 1.86 -20.51 10.69
C PHE A 210 0.53 -21.08 11.20
N GLY A 211 0.38 -22.42 11.22
CA GLY A 211 -0.81 -23.10 11.75
C GLY A 211 -2.07 -22.91 10.90
N VAL A 212 -1.91 -22.57 9.61
CA VAL A 212 -3.05 -22.41 8.68
C VAL A 212 -3.35 -23.76 8.04
N ASN A 213 -4.50 -24.34 8.39
CA ASN A 213 -5.00 -25.56 7.78
C ASN A 213 -5.86 -25.22 6.56
N VAL A 214 -5.74 -26.04 5.52
CA VAL A 214 -6.42 -25.86 4.22
C VAL A 214 -7.49 -26.94 3.97
N ASP A 215 -7.98 -27.57 5.04
CA ASP A 215 -9.05 -28.56 5.02
C ASP A 215 -10.43 -27.98 4.67
N LYS A 216 -10.56 -26.65 4.75
CA LYS A 216 -11.76 -25.89 4.41
C LYS A 216 -11.39 -24.69 3.54
N PRO A 217 -12.33 -24.14 2.73
CA PRO A 217 -12.13 -22.89 2.03
C PRO A 217 -11.64 -21.78 2.96
N LEU A 218 -10.65 -21.01 2.52
CA LEU A 218 -10.09 -19.90 3.28
C LEU A 218 -10.58 -18.56 2.74
N ILE A 219 -11.10 -17.74 3.64
CA ILE A 219 -11.31 -16.31 3.42
C ILE A 219 -10.17 -15.58 4.13
N SER A 220 -9.52 -14.65 3.47
CA SER A 220 -8.42 -13.92 4.13
C SER A 220 -8.55 -12.41 3.94
N GLN A 221 -8.22 -11.65 4.99
CA GLN A 221 -7.89 -10.24 4.87
C GLN A 221 -6.43 -10.05 5.26
N ILE A 222 -5.64 -9.46 4.35
CA ILE A 222 -4.22 -9.20 4.56
C ILE A 222 -4.03 -7.69 4.61
N SER A 223 -3.91 -7.17 5.82
CA SER A 223 -3.79 -5.72 6.07
C SER A 223 -3.23 -5.47 7.46
N ARG A 224 -2.69 -4.26 7.70
CA ARG A 224 -2.39 -3.83 9.06
C ARG A 224 -3.66 -3.89 9.90
N PHE A 225 -3.51 -4.13 11.23
CA PHE A 225 -4.63 -3.96 12.17
C PHE A 225 -4.89 -2.47 12.38
N ASP A 226 -5.70 -1.90 11.50
CA ASP A 226 -6.03 -0.49 11.43
C ASP A 226 -7.56 -0.35 11.34
N LYS A 227 -8.13 0.65 11.99
CA LYS A 227 -9.58 0.89 11.97
C LYS A 227 -10.13 1.12 10.57
N TRP A 228 -9.33 1.72 9.69
CA TRP A 228 -9.72 1.95 8.30
C TRP A 228 -9.85 0.66 7.47
N LYS A 229 -9.28 -0.44 7.96
CA LYS A 229 -9.39 -1.78 7.35
C LYS A 229 -10.59 -2.57 7.84
N ASP A 230 -11.31 -2.05 8.83
CA ASP A 230 -12.53 -2.60 9.42
C ASP A 230 -12.49 -4.12 9.71
N PRO A 231 -11.50 -4.62 10.46
CA PRO A 231 -11.42 -6.06 10.75
C PRO A 231 -12.61 -6.57 11.58
N GLU A 232 -13.29 -5.70 12.35
CA GLU A 232 -14.53 -6.08 13.05
C GLU A 232 -15.69 -6.30 12.07
N GLY A 233 -15.79 -5.44 11.04
CA GLY A 233 -16.77 -5.64 9.96
C GLY A 233 -16.51 -6.94 9.20
N VAL A 234 -15.24 -7.31 9.00
CA VAL A 234 -14.88 -8.60 8.38
C VAL A 234 -15.33 -9.79 9.24
N LEU A 235 -15.19 -9.71 10.57
CA LEU A 235 -15.72 -10.73 11.47
C LEU A 235 -17.24 -10.90 11.32
N LYS A 236 -17.99 -9.81 11.25
CA LYS A 236 -19.44 -9.84 11.04
C LYS A 236 -19.81 -10.45 9.69
N VAL A 237 -19.09 -10.10 8.63
CA VAL A 237 -19.25 -10.73 7.31
C VAL A 237 -18.99 -12.24 7.40
N PHE A 238 -17.90 -12.64 8.06
CA PHE A 238 -17.53 -14.03 8.23
C PHE A 238 -18.60 -14.85 8.97
N GLU A 239 -19.21 -14.30 10.03
CA GLU A 239 -20.29 -14.97 10.75
C GLU A 239 -21.47 -15.31 9.83
N LEU A 240 -21.90 -14.35 8.97
CA LEU A 240 -22.96 -14.59 7.98
C LEU A 240 -22.55 -15.63 6.93
N VAL A 241 -21.32 -15.58 6.46
CA VAL A 241 -20.80 -16.56 5.49
C VAL A 241 -20.76 -17.95 6.12
N LYS A 242 -20.30 -18.05 7.37
CA LYS A 242 -20.15 -19.32 8.10
C LYS A 242 -21.48 -20.05 8.30
N GLU A 243 -22.60 -19.34 8.37
CA GLU A 243 -23.95 -19.94 8.42
C GLU A 243 -24.29 -20.71 7.14
N LYS A 244 -23.69 -20.41 6.00
CA LYS A 244 -24.01 -20.98 4.68
C LYS A 244 -22.91 -21.88 4.14
N VAL A 245 -21.64 -21.58 4.48
CA VAL A 245 -20.47 -22.32 3.96
C VAL A 245 -19.51 -22.61 5.11
N ASP A 246 -19.16 -23.89 5.28
CA ASP A 246 -18.14 -24.26 6.27
C ASP A 246 -16.75 -23.85 5.77
N CYS A 247 -16.30 -22.69 6.20
CA CYS A 247 -15.05 -22.03 5.81
C CYS A 247 -14.28 -21.54 7.03
N ARG A 248 -13.09 -20.99 6.81
CA ARG A 248 -12.21 -20.40 7.84
C ARG A 248 -11.79 -18.99 7.44
N LEU A 249 -11.69 -18.11 8.41
CA LEU A 249 -11.17 -16.74 8.22
C LEU A 249 -9.73 -16.63 8.73
N VAL A 250 -8.86 -16.02 7.94
CA VAL A 250 -7.51 -15.63 8.34
C VAL A 250 -7.40 -14.11 8.29
N LEU A 251 -7.20 -13.48 9.43
CA LEU A 251 -6.81 -12.07 9.51
C LEU A 251 -5.30 -11.99 9.74
N CYS A 252 -4.59 -11.50 8.74
CA CYS A 252 -3.13 -11.46 8.73
C CYS A 252 -2.63 -10.04 8.53
N GLY A 253 -1.76 -9.57 9.45
CA GLY A 253 -1.18 -8.24 9.32
C GLY A 253 -0.02 -7.99 10.25
N ASN A 254 0.90 -7.16 9.76
CA ASN A 254 2.05 -6.74 10.55
C ASN A 254 1.71 -5.52 11.40
N MET A 255 2.39 -5.42 12.54
CA MET A 255 2.43 -4.21 13.35
C MET A 255 3.49 -3.28 12.75
N ALA A 256 3.09 -2.11 12.26
CA ALA A 256 4.05 -1.11 11.81
C ALA A 256 4.66 -0.38 13.01
N THR A 257 5.96 -0.12 12.96
CA THR A 257 6.68 0.55 14.06
C THR A 257 6.26 2.01 14.26
N ASP A 258 5.69 2.61 13.23
CA ASP A 258 5.18 3.98 13.20
C ASP A 258 3.66 4.06 13.46
N ASP A 259 2.99 2.93 13.79
CA ASP A 259 1.55 2.86 14.06
C ASP A 259 1.24 2.44 15.52
N PRO A 260 0.99 3.38 16.43
CA PRO A 260 0.71 3.08 17.84
C PRO A 260 -0.71 2.52 18.07
N GLU A 261 -1.60 2.52 17.06
CA GLU A 261 -2.99 2.04 17.18
C GLU A 261 -3.11 0.54 16.92
N GLY A 262 -2.23 -0.03 16.11
CA GLY A 262 -2.30 -1.42 15.67
C GLY A 262 -2.43 -2.45 16.80
N PRO A 263 -1.59 -2.42 17.85
CA PRO A 263 -1.71 -3.35 18.96
C PRO A 263 -3.05 -3.30 19.69
N LYS A 264 -3.65 -2.12 19.84
CA LYS A 264 -4.95 -1.94 20.50
C LYS A 264 -6.08 -2.57 19.68
N ILE A 265 -6.05 -2.37 18.37
CA ILE A 265 -7.04 -2.95 17.45
C ILE A 265 -6.91 -4.47 17.44
N TYR A 266 -5.69 -5.00 17.38
CA TYR A 266 -5.44 -6.44 17.42
C TYR A 266 -6.03 -7.09 18.69
N GLU A 267 -5.74 -6.54 19.88
CA GLU A 267 -6.27 -7.07 21.14
C GLU A 267 -7.80 -7.00 21.20
N ARG A 268 -8.39 -5.94 20.65
CA ARG A 268 -9.83 -5.81 20.53
C ARG A 268 -10.43 -6.90 19.65
N ILE A 269 -9.85 -7.13 18.47
CA ILE A 269 -10.27 -8.19 17.52
C ILE A 269 -10.14 -9.57 18.17
N ARG A 270 -9.02 -9.81 18.86
CA ARG A 270 -8.78 -11.05 19.60
C ARG A 270 -9.85 -11.30 20.67
N GLY A 271 -10.28 -10.25 21.37
CA GLY A 271 -11.34 -10.32 22.34
C GLY A 271 -12.69 -10.65 21.73
N VAL A 272 -13.08 -9.94 20.67
CA VAL A 272 -14.36 -10.16 19.94
C VAL A 272 -14.41 -11.55 19.31
N ALA A 273 -13.32 -11.98 18.68
CA ALA A 273 -13.27 -13.26 17.97
C ALA A 273 -12.92 -14.46 18.87
N LYS A 274 -12.81 -14.30 20.20
CA LYS A 274 -12.31 -15.35 21.11
C LYS A 274 -12.93 -16.71 20.88
N GLY A 275 -14.26 -16.82 20.85
CA GLY A 275 -14.95 -18.09 20.65
C GLY A 275 -14.72 -18.70 19.26
N LEU A 276 -14.55 -17.87 18.22
CA LEU A 276 -14.25 -18.32 16.86
C LEU A 276 -12.79 -18.83 16.77
N ILE A 277 -11.88 -18.19 17.47
CA ILE A 277 -10.47 -18.60 17.55
C ILE A 277 -10.34 -19.94 18.28
N GLU A 278 -11.02 -20.11 19.41
CA GLU A 278 -11.00 -21.35 20.19
C GLU A 278 -11.53 -22.56 19.40
N ARG A 279 -12.48 -22.35 18.48
CA ARG A 279 -12.99 -23.38 17.57
C ARG A 279 -12.11 -23.58 16.32
N GLY A 280 -11.09 -22.74 16.11
CA GLY A 280 -10.26 -22.76 14.91
C GLY A 280 -10.94 -22.23 13.65
N ASP A 281 -12.06 -21.52 13.78
CA ASP A 281 -12.78 -20.91 12.66
C ASP A 281 -12.12 -19.59 12.22
N VAL A 282 -11.47 -18.87 13.15
CA VAL A 282 -10.71 -17.65 12.90
C VAL A 282 -9.26 -17.83 13.33
N ILE A 283 -8.35 -17.43 12.46
CA ILE A 283 -6.91 -17.40 12.73
C ILE A 283 -6.42 -15.95 12.65
N LEU A 284 -5.80 -15.47 13.72
CA LEU A 284 -5.16 -14.15 13.77
C LEU A 284 -3.65 -14.34 13.65
N ILE A 285 -3.05 -13.70 12.68
CA ILE A 285 -1.60 -13.78 12.43
C ILE A 285 -1.00 -12.40 12.48
N THR A 286 -0.09 -12.22 13.43
CA THR A 286 0.81 -11.08 13.49
C THR A 286 2.22 -11.66 13.53
N ASP A 287 3.03 -11.42 12.53
CA ASP A 287 4.44 -11.82 12.58
C ASP A 287 5.30 -10.58 12.83
N PRO A 288 5.94 -10.48 14.02
CA PRO A 288 6.90 -9.40 14.29
C PRO A 288 8.13 -9.48 13.38
N ALA A 289 8.45 -10.65 12.90
CA ALA A 289 9.50 -10.87 11.92
C ALA A 289 9.02 -10.53 10.50
N SER A 290 8.35 -9.41 10.34
CA SER A 290 7.82 -8.70 9.14
C SER A 290 8.36 -9.13 7.75
N SER A 291 9.14 -10.17 7.69
CA SER A 291 9.91 -10.65 6.54
C SER A 291 9.39 -11.96 5.97
N ASN A 292 8.24 -12.51 6.43
CA ASN A 292 7.77 -13.73 5.82
C ASN A 292 6.84 -13.46 4.63
N TYR A 293 7.35 -12.67 3.69
CA TYR A 293 6.66 -12.37 2.42
C TYR A 293 6.24 -13.64 1.66
N ILE A 294 6.99 -14.74 1.80
CA ILE A 294 6.62 -16.03 1.21
C ILE A 294 5.36 -16.59 1.85
N PHE A 295 5.17 -16.40 3.18
CA PHE A 295 3.92 -16.82 3.82
C PHE A 295 2.73 -15.99 3.30
N ILE A 296 2.88 -14.67 3.16
CA ILE A 296 1.82 -13.82 2.58
C ILE A 296 1.51 -14.28 1.14
N ASN A 297 2.56 -14.56 0.35
CA ASN A 297 2.42 -15.10 -0.99
C ASN A 297 1.61 -16.43 -0.98
N ALA A 298 1.99 -17.37 -0.12
CA ALA A 298 1.29 -18.64 0.03
C ALA A 298 -0.17 -18.46 0.47
N LEU A 299 -0.42 -17.58 1.46
CA LEU A 299 -1.76 -17.33 1.97
C LEU A 299 -2.66 -16.71 0.89
N GLN A 300 -2.16 -15.74 0.13
CA GLN A 300 -2.93 -15.14 -0.97
C GLN A 300 -3.27 -16.16 -2.05
N ARG A 301 -2.33 -17.07 -2.42
CA ARG A 301 -2.56 -18.11 -3.44
C ARG A 301 -3.58 -19.15 -3.03
N ILE A 302 -3.59 -19.54 -1.75
CA ILE A 302 -4.48 -20.62 -1.25
C ILE A 302 -5.83 -20.09 -0.82
N SER A 303 -5.99 -18.80 -0.63
CA SER A 303 -7.26 -18.20 -0.24
C SER A 303 -8.29 -18.38 -1.35
N SER A 304 -9.45 -18.90 -1.00
CA SER A 304 -10.58 -19.00 -1.92
C SER A 304 -11.14 -17.63 -2.28
N VAL A 305 -11.08 -16.68 -1.33
CA VAL A 305 -11.49 -15.28 -1.50
C VAL A 305 -10.64 -14.39 -0.62
N ILE A 306 -10.18 -13.28 -1.16
CA ILE A 306 -9.62 -12.17 -0.38
C ILE A 306 -10.73 -11.14 -0.15
N ILE A 307 -10.95 -10.78 1.11
CA ILE A 307 -11.84 -9.68 1.49
C ILE A 307 -10.99 -8.46 1.81
N GLN A 308 -11.34 -7.30 1.25
CA GLN A 308 -10.75 -6.02 1.61
C GLN A 308 -11.86 -5.02 1.95
N LYS A 309 -12.34 -5.11 3.20
CA LYS A 309 -13.46 -4.30 3.70
C LYS A 309 -12.99 -2.99 4.33
N SER A 310 -12.27 -2.18 3.54
CA SER A 310 -11.78 -0.88 4.00
C SER A 310 -12.88 0.18 4.05
N ILE A 311 -12.86 1.04 5.07
CA ILE A 311 -13.70 2.24 5.17
C ILE A 311 -13.09 3.38 4.35
N LYS A 312 -11.76 3.49 4.38
CA LYS A 312 -10.94 4.42 3.58
C LYS A 312 -9.69 3.68 3.09
N GLU A 313 -9.25 3.98 1.87
CA GLU A 313 -8.13 3.28 1.27
C GLU A 313 -7.40 4.14 0.24
N GLY A 314 -6.10 4.39 0.45
CA GLY A 314 -5.29 5.12 -0.53
C GLY A 314 -5.13 4.37 -1.85
N PHE A 315 -4.78 3.07 -1.80
CA PHE A 315 -4.65 2.21 -2.99
C PHE A 315 -4.85 0.72 -2.67
N CYS A 316 -4.13 0.16 -1.69
CA CYS A 316 -4.14 -1.24 -1.27
C CYS A 316 -3.32 -2.20 -2.14
N LEU A 317 -2.01 -2.30 -1.90
CA LEU A 317 -1.14 -3.26 -2.58
C LEU A 317 -1.56 -4.72 -2.34
N ALA A 318 -2.14 -5.04 -1.17
CA ALA A 318 -2.60 -6.41 -0.86
C ALA A 318 -3.66 -6.92 -1.85
N VAL A 319 -4.53 -6.04 -2.36
CA VAL A 319 -5.49 -6.36 -3.43
C VAL A 319 -4.77 -6.57 -4.75
N THR A 320 -3.82 -5.68 -5.11
CA THR A 320 -3.00 -5.85 -6.32
C THR A 320 -2.28 -7.20 -6.31
N GLU A 321 -1.70 -7.56 -5.16
CA GLU A 321 -0.97 -8.82 -4.96
C GLU A 321 -1.87 -10.05 -5.07
N ALA A 322 -3.07 -10.00 -4.49
CA ALA A 322 -4.05 -11.09 -4.59
C ALA A 322 -4.50 -11.30 -6.04
N LEU A 323 -4.89 -10.23 -6.73
CA LEU A 323 -5.28 -10.28 -8.14
C LEU A 323 -4.13 -10.74 -9.05
N TRP A 324 -2.87 -10.32 -8.77
CA TRP A 324 -1.69 -10.83 -9.49
C TRP A 324 -1.56 -12.34 -9.40
N LYS A 325 -1.97 -12.94 -8.30
CA LYS A 325 -1.95 -14.40 -8.08
C LYS A 325 -3.19 -15.12 -8.64
N GLY A 326 -4.13 -14.37 -9.21
CA GLY A 326 -5.38 -14.92 -9.71
C GLY A 326 -6.40 -15.25 -8.62
N THR A 327 -6.22 -14.70 -7.41
CA THR A 327 -7.17 -14.92 -6.30
C THR A 327 -8.29 -13.87 -6.39
N PRO A 328 -9.57 -14.31 -6.39
CA PRO A 328 -10.70 -13.40 -6.48
C PRO A 328 -10.83 -12.51 -5.24
N VAL A 329 -11.32 -11.30 -5.45
CA VAL A 329 -11.40 -10.27 -4.42
C VAL A 329 -12.83 -9.76 -4.27
N VAL A 330 -13.27 -9.60 -3.02
CA VAL A 330 -14.44 -8.80 -2.63
C VAL A 330 -13.92 -7.57 -1.87
N ALA A 331 -14.07 -6.39 -2.44
CA ALA A 331 -13.50 -5.16 -1.89
C ALA A 331 -14.57 -4.07 -1.67
N SER A 332 -14.27 -3.14 -0.76
CA SER A 332 -15.08 -1.92 -0.61
C SER A 332 -14.96 -1.03 -1.85
N ASN A 333 -16.05 -0.39 -2.23
CA ASN A 333 -16.06 0.61 -3.29
C ASN A 333 -15.57 1.98 -2.75
N VAL A 334 -14.28 2.05 -2.36
CA VAL A 334 -13.68 3.27 -1.81
C VAL A 334 -12.25 3.48 -2.30
N GLY A 335 -11.85 4.73 -2.45
CA GLY A 335 -10.48 5.16 -2.71
C GLY A 335 -9.85 4.49 -3.93
N GLY A 336 -8.69 3.86 -3.75
CA GLY A 336 -7.95 3.19 -4.82
C GLY A 336 -8.41 1.77 -5.17
N LEU A 337 -9.39 1.21 -4.46
CA LEU A 337 -9.89 -0.15 -4.72
C LEU A 337 -10.61 -0.28 -6.08
N PRO A 338 -11.49 0.66 -6.50
CA PRO A 338 -12.14 0.62 -7.82
C PRO A 338 -11.18 0.79 -9.01
N LEU A 339 -9.94 1.21 -8.78
CA LEU A 339 -8.91 1.24 -9.84
C LEU A 339 -8.44 -0.16 -10.22
N GLN A 340 -8.52 -1.10 -9.29
CA GLN A 340 -7.98 -2.45 -9.37
C GLN A 340 -9.06 -3.51 -9.56
N VAL A 341 -10.20 -3.33 -8.89
CA VAL A 341 -11.36 -4.20 -8.93
C VAL A 341 -12.45 -3.51 -9.76
N ILE A 342 -12.84 -4.14 -10.85
CA ILE A 342 -13.98 -3.74 -11.70
C ILE A 342 -15.12 -4.68 -11.35
N ASP A 343 -16.21 -4.13 -10.81
CA ASP A 343 -17.30 -4.94 -10.30
C ASP A 343 -17.82 -5.95 -11.33
N ARG A 344 -17.94 -7.21 -10.93
CA ARG A 344 -18.38 -8.37 -11.74
C ARG A 344 -17.48 -8.71 -12.94
N GLU A 345 -16.37 -8.02 -13.14
CA GLU A 345 -15.43 -8.33 -14.22
C GLU A 345 -14.21 -9.09 -13.71
N ASN A 346 -13.59 -8.62 -12.61
CA ASN A 346 -12.41 -9.24 -12.01
C ASN A 346 -12.47 -9.34 -10.48
N GLY A 347 -13.65 -9.13 -9.91
CA GLY A 347 -13.94 -9.16 -8.49
C GLY A 347 -15.29 -8.53 -8.21
N PHE A 348 -15.57 -8.27 -6.94
CA PHE A 348 -16.78 -7.57 -6.52
C PHE A 348 -16.46 -6.30 -5.74
N LEU A 349 -17.20 -5.22 -6.02
CA LEU A 349 -17.19 -3.99 -5.25
C LEU A 349 -18.49 -3.87 -4.46
N VAL A 350 -18.36 -3.60 -3.16
CA VAL A 350 -19.48 -3.50 -2.21
C VAL A 350 -19.35 -2.21 -1.41
N ASP A 351 -20.46 -1.57 -1.06
CA ASP A 351 -20.44 -0.43 -0.14
C ASP A 351 -19.79 -0.84 1.20
N PRO A 352 -18.88 -0.04 1.78
CA PRO A 352 -18.21 -0.41 3.03
C PRO A 352 -19.18 -0.63 4.21
N GLY A 353 -20.38 -0.04 4.19
CA GLY A 353 -21.42 -0.25 5.20
C GLY A 353 -22.24 -1.52 5.00
N ASP A 354 -22.23 -2.12 3.81
CA ASP A 354 -23.09 -3.25 3.44
C ASP A 354 -22.47 -4.60 3.82
N ILE A 355 -22.64 -4.99 5.10
CA ILE A 355 -22.17 -6.28 5.63
C ILE A 355 -22.79 -7.47 4.88
N GLN A 356 -24.12 -7.40 4.56
CA GLN A 356 -24.82 -8.47 3.87
C GLN A 356 -24.31 -8.61 2.44
N GLY A 357 -24.14 -7.52 1.71
CA GLY A 357 -23.59 -7.55 0.36
C GLY A 357 -22.20 -8.17 0.31
N PHE A 358 -21.31 -7.87 1.28
CA PHE A 358 -20.01 -8.54 1.40
C PHE A 358 -20.18 -10.06 1.62
N ALA A 359 -21.10 -10.47 2.51
CA ALA A 359 -21.34 -11.88 2.77
C ALA A 359 -21.88 -12.59 1.52
N ASP A 360 -22.87 -12.01 0.84
CA ASP A 360 -23.48 -12.59 -0.36
C ASP A 360 -22.46 -12.79 -1.49
N ARG A 361 -21.62 -11.79 -1.77
CA ARG A 361 -20.56 -11.91 -2.78
C ARG A 361 -19.47 -12.92 -2.40
N THR A 362 -19.14 -13.00 -1.13
CA THR A 362 -18.20 -14.02 -0.63
C THR A 362 -18.77 -15.42 -0.77
N ILE A 363 -20.05 -15.63 -0.40
CA ILE A 363 -20.75 -16.92 -0.56
C ILE A 363 -20.82 -17.29 -2.05
N GLU A 364 -21.17 -16.35 -2.92
CA GLU A 364 -21.23 -16.55 -4.37
C GLU A 364 -19.92 -17.11 -4.93
N LEU A 365 -18.77 -16.55 -4.53
CA LEU A 365 -17.45 -17.04 -4.95
C LEU A 365 -17.10 -18.40 -4.36
N LEU A 366 -17.42 -18.63 -3.09
CA LEU A 366 -17.15 -19.91 -2.42
C LEU A 366 -17.96 -21.06 -2.99
N GLN A 367 -19.18 -20.80 -3.46
CA GLN A 367 -20.08 -21.79 -4.04
C GLN A 367 -19.89 -21.98 -5.55
N ASN A 368 -19.19 -21.06 -6.24
CA ASN A 368 -18.95 -21.08 -7.68
C ASN A 368 -17.44 -20.99 -8.01
N PRO A 369 -16.68 -22.09 -7.87
CA PRO A 369 -15.24 -22.10 -8.13
C PRO A 369 -14.85 -21.67 -9.55
N ASP A 370 -15.67 -21.97 -10.55
CA ASP A 370 -15.43 -21.57 -11.94
C ASP A 370 -15.52 -20.04 -12.10
N LEU A 371 -16.51 -19.40 -11.51
CA LEU A 371 -16.63 -17.95 -11.47
C LEU A 371 -15.45 -17.33 -10.72
N ALA A 372 -15.08 -17.89 -9.57
CA ALA A 372 -13.94 -17.42 -8.76
C ALA A 372 -12.65 -17.45 -9.58
N LYS A 373 -12.40 -18.54 -10.32
CA LYS A 373 -11.26 -18.70 -11.21
C LYS A 373 -11.28 -17.69 -12.35
N GLU A 374 -12.42 -17.54 -13.03
CA GLU A 374 -12.58 -16.58 -14.15
C GLU A 374 -12.25 -15.15 -13.71
N LEU A 375 -12.85 -14.70 -12.60
CA LEU A 375 -12.60 -13.36 -12.08
C LEU A 375 -11.14 -13.15 -11.66
N GLY A 376 -10.53 -14.16 -11.03
CA GLY A 376 -9.13 -14.13 -10.66
C GLY A 376 -8.18 -14.02 -11.87
N GLU A 377 -8.42 -14.79 -12.93
CA GLU A 377 -7.62 -14.74 -14.17
C GLU A 377 -7.73 -13.38 -14.86
N LYS A 378 -8.93 -12.81 -14.95
CA LYS A 378 -9.13 -11.43 -15.46
C LYS A 378 -8.43 -10.41 -14.59
N GLY A 379 -8.48 -10.57 -13.27
CA GLY A 379 -7.75 -9.73 -12.32
C GLY A 379 -6.25 -9.74 -12.57
N ARG A 380 -5.67 -10.92 -12.73
CA ARG A 380 -4.24 -11.09 -13.06
C ARG A 380 -3.86 -10.36 -14.36
N GLY A 381 -4.71 -10.41 -15.38
CA GLY A 381 -4.51 -9.69 -16.63
C GLY A 381 -4.45 -8.17 -16.44
N ILE A 382 -5.40 -7.61 -15.70
CA ILE A 382 -5.45 -6.17 -15.40
C ILE A 382 -4.22 -5.71 -14.61
N ILE A 383 -3.80 -6.50 -13.59
CA ILE A 383 -2.61 -6.16 -12.81
C ILE A 383 -1.36 -6.20 -13.66
N ARG A 384 -1.21 -7.21 -14.53
CA ARG A 384 -0.07 -7.32 -15.45
C ARG A 384 0.06 -6.09 -16.35
N GLU A 385 -1.07 -5.58 -16.84
CA GLU A 385 -1.11 -4.43 -17.76
C GLU A 385 -0.84 -3.10 -17.03
N LYS A 386 -1.45 -2.91 -15.82
CA LYS A 386 -1.59 -1.57 -15.24
C LYS A 386 -0.82 -1.35 -13.94
N PHE A 387 -0.42 -2.40 -13.21
CA PHE A 387 0.03 -2.24 -11.82
C PHE A 387 1.34 -2.95 -11.48
N LEU A 388 2.25 -3.07 -12.47
CA LEU A 388 3.62 -3.56 -12.25
C LEU A 388 4.62 -2.41 -12.07
N ILE A 389 5.66 -2.66 -11.30
CA ILE A 389 6.71 -1.70 -10.95
C ILE A 389 7.40 -1.10 -12.18
N THR A 390 7.52 -1.85 -13.27
CA THR A 390 8.10 -1.39 -14.53
C THR A 390 7.32 -0.24 -15.18
N ARG A 391 5.98 -0.24 -15.04
CA ARG A 391 5.14 0.88 -15.49
C ARG A 391 5.43 2.13 -14.64
N VAL A 392 5.47 1.97 -13.29
CA VAL A 392 5.78 3.08 -12.39
C VAL A 392 7.16 3.64 -12.72
N LEU A 393 8.15 2.77 -12.95
CA LEU A 393 9.50 3.17 -13.35
C LEU A 393 9.45 4.03 -14.61
N SER A 394 8.73 3.58 -15.66
CA SER A 394 8.58 4.33 -16.92
C SER A 394 7.94 5.71 -16.71
N GLU A 395 6.87 5.81 -15.89
CA GLU A 395 6.18 7.07 -15.60
C GLU A 395 7.05 8.04 -14.77
N TYR A 396 7.85 7.52 -13.82
CA TYR A 396 8.80 8.35 -13.08
C TYR A 396 9.94 8.85 -13.97
N LEU A 397 10.43 8.05 -14.92
CA LEU A 397 11.45 8.50 -15.87
C LEU A 397 10.94 9.66 -16.74
N ASP A 398 9.69 9.62 -17.18
CA ASP A 398 9.07 10.72 -17.90
C ASP A 398 9.00 11.98 -17.03
N LEU A 399 8.45 11.85 -15.82
CA LEU A 399 8.35 12.97 -14.87
C LEU A 399 9.73 13.57 -14.54
N LEU A 400 10.72 12.73 -14.21
CA LEU A 400 12.07 13.21 -13.87
C LEU A 400 12.74 13.91 -15.05
N THR A 401 12.53 13.42 -16.29
CA THR A 401 13.02 14.07 -17.50
C THR A 401 12.40 15.47 -17.70
N GLU A 402 11.14 15.65 -17.30
CA GLU A 402 10.45 16.95 -17.40
C GLU A 402 10.93 17.95 -16.34
N VAL A 403 11.17 17.49 -15.11
CA VAL A 403 11.47 18.38 -13.98
C VAL A 403 12.95 18.64 -13.78
N ILE A 404 13.84 17.71 -14.15
CA ILE A 404 15.30 17.86 -14.07
C ILE A 404 15.79 18.49 -15.38
N LYS A 405 16.25 19.72 -15.30
CA LYS A 405 16.78 20.47 -16.45
C LYS A 405 18.28 20.28 -16.59
#